data_2093d1d288be835ceff324d5915b9c81
#
_entry.id   2093d1d288be835ceff324d5915b9c81
#
_cell.length_a   1.000
_cell.length_b   1.000
_cell.length_c   1.000
_cell.angle_alpha   90.00
_cell.angle_beta   90.00
_cell.angle_gamma   90.00
#
_symmetry.space_group_name_H-M   'P 1'
#
loop_
_entity.id
_entity.type
_entity.pdbx_description
1 polymer ?
#
loop_
_entity_poly.entity_id
_entity_poly.type
_entity_poly.pdbx_seq_one_letter_code
_entity_poly.pdbx_strand_id
1 'polypeptide(L)'
;MTLNMHCTFDRPQFTLRADVSVASQEVLAITGSNGSGKTTTLLLIAGLLNISSGSIELHGRICDGETFVQPEDRHVGMLFQHGALFPHLTVTQNVIFGLRARGLHKDDAMSQVLSMLERLDISSFANKRPHELSGGQQQRVALARTLVTQPKILLLDEPTTALDAHAREATLELLAEILSQFTGPVVLVSHDSRDIQKLATTEARIDVQHGTHVVANLTK
;
A
#
# COMPACT_ATOMS: atom_id res chain seq x y z
N MET A 1 -14.13 2.23 -9.64
CA MET A 1 -13.80 1.88 -8.23
C MET A 1 -13.36 3.16 -7.54
N THR A 2 -13.76 3.41 -6.29
CA THR A 2 -13.42 4.63 -5.56
C THR A 2 -13.00 4.29 -4.13
N LEU A 3 -12.21 5.18 -3.55
CA LEU A 3 -11.90 5.22 -2.13
C LEU A 3 -12.37 6.57 -1.62
N ASN A 4 -13.24 6.59 -0.62
CA ASN A 4 -13.67 7.80 0.07
C ASN A 4 -13.43 7.62 1.58
N MET A 5 -12.74 8.59 2.18
CA MET A 5 -12.41 8.59 3.61
C MET A 5 -12.81 9.94 4.19
N HIS A 6 -13.84 9.95 5.00
CA HIS A 6 -14.29 11.12 5.75
C HIS A 6 -14.42 10.73 7.21
N CYS A 7 -13.37 10.90 7.98
CA CYS A 7 -13.31 10.37 9.33
C CYS A 7 -12.40 11.14 10.28
N THR A 8 -12.56 10.85 11.56
CA THR A 8 -11.66 11.27 12.63
C THR A 8 -11.09 10.02 13.31
N PHE A 9 -9.80 10.07 13.63
CA PHE A 9 -9.09 9.09 14.42
C PHE A 9 -8.46 9.78 15.62
N ASP A 10 -8.90 9.43 16.83
CA ASP A 10 -8.46 10.04 18.07
C ASP A 10 -7.64 9.08 18.93
N ARG A 11 -6.54 9.58 19.45
CA ARG A 11 -5.69 8.97 20.49
C ARG A 11 -5.30 10.04 21.50
N PRO A 12 -4.86 9.71 22.72
CA PRO A 12 -4.61 10.68 23.78
C PRO A 12 -3.72 11.87 23.42
N GLN A 13 -2.81 11.70 22.46
CA GLN A 13 -1.86 12.75 22.04
C GLN A 13 -1.86 13.00 20.53
N PHE A 14 -2.84 12.47 19.80
CA PHE A 14 -2.86 12.52 18.35
C PHE A 14 -4.29 12.44 17.81
N THR A 15 -4.74 13.48 17.15
CA THR A 15 -5.99 13.49 16.39
C THR A 15 -5.69 13.66 14.91
N LEU A 16 -6.22 12.76 14.09
CA LEU A 16 -6.17 12.85 12.62
C LEU A 16 -7.59 13.03 12.09
N ARG A 17 -7.81 14.06 11.28
CA ARG A 17 -9.02 14.25 10.47
C ARG A 17 -8.67 14.03 9.02
N ALA A 18 -9.43 13.18 8.35
CA ALA A 18 -9.22 12.84 6.95
C ALA A 18 -10.46 13.15 6.13
N ASP A 19 -10.25 13.86 5.02
CA ASP A 19 -11.25 14.11 3.98
C ASP A 19 -10.57 13.87 2.63
N VAL A 20 -10.58 12.61 2.18
CA VAL A 20 -9.80 12.13 1.03
C VAL A 20 -10.70 11.33 0.12
N SER A 21 -10.65 11.64 -1.17
CA SER A 21 -11.31 10.87 -2.24
C SER A 21 -10.30 10.53 -3.33
N VAL A 22 -10.28 9.26 -3.75
CA VAL A 22 -9.39 8.76 -4.79
C VAL A 22 -10.20 7.96 -5.81
N ALA A 23 -10.14 8.37 -7.07
CA ALA A 23 -10.84 7.72 -8.15
C ALA A 23 -10.09 6.47 -8.69
N SER A 24 -10.74 5.70 -9.55
CA SER A 24 -10.07 4.65 -10.34
C SER A 24 -8.92 5.22 -11.15
N GLN A 25 -7.81 4.48 -11.21
CA GLN A 25 -6.59 4.87 -11.94
C GLN A 25 -5.92 6.15 -11.43
N GLU A 26 -6.37 6.66 -10.31
CA GLU A 26 -5.74 7.80 -9.64
C GLU A 26 -4.69 7.32 -8.64
N VAL A 27 -3.54 7.97 -8.62
CA VAL A 27 -2.48 7.79 -7.63
C VAL A 27 -2.42 9.05 -6.78
N LEU A 28 -2.98 8.98 -5.58
CA LEU A 28 -2.91 10.07 -4.61
C LEU A 28 -1.64 9.95 -3.76
N ALA A 29 -0.75 10.92 -3.86
CA ALA A 29 0.37 11.05 -2.94
C ALA A 29 -0.06 11.76 -1.65
N ILE A 30 0.23 11.17 -0.50
CA ILE A 30 0.07 11.81 0.81
C ILE A 30 1.45 12.25 1.32
N THR A 31 1.60 13.56 1.53
CA THR A 31 2.82 14.21 2.00
C THR A 31 2.64 14.79 3.41
N GLY A 32 3.72 15.14 4.05
CA GLY A 32 3.70 15.74 5.40
C GLY A 32 4.93 15.37 6.23
N SER A 33 5.12 16.05 7.36
CA SER A 33 6.24 15.81 8.27
C SER A 33 6.24 14.40 8.88
N ASN A 34 7.37 13.99 9.45
CA ASN A 34 7.43 12.73 10.20
C ASN A 34 6.48 12.79 11.40
N GLY A 35 5.75 11.70 11.64
CA GLY A 35 4.75 11.64 12.71
C GLY A 35 3.43 12.35 12.40
N SER A 36 3.25 12.92 11.19
CA SER A 36 2.00 13.64 10.83
C SER A 36 0.78 12.72 10.66
N GLY A 37 0.94 11.40 10.55
CA GLY A 37 -0.17 10.47 10.39
C GLY A 37 -0.29 9.83 9.01
N LYS A 38 0.71 9.95 8.13
CA LYS A 38 0.70 9.34 6.79
C LYS A 38 0.46 7.84 6.83
N THR A 39 1.31 7.10 7.53
CA THR A 39 1.13 5.65 7.74
C THR A 39 -0.18 5.33 8.45
N THR A 40 -0.59 6.16 9.44
CA THR A 40 -1.88 6.00 10.13
C THR A 40 -3.05 6.06 9.13
N THR A 41 -3.02 6.97 8.17
CA THR A 41 -4.04 7.05 7.11
C THR A 41 -4.11 5.75 6.31
N LEU A 42 -2.97 5.19 5.90
CA LEU A 42 -2.94 3.90 5.20
C LEU A 42 -3.48 2.76 6.07
N LEU A 43 -3.10 2.71 7.35
CA LEU A 43 -3.56 1.66 8.27
C LEU A 43 -5.08 1.72 8.53
N LEU A 44 -5.67 2.92 8.56
CA LEU A 44 -7.12 3.10 8.66
C LEU A 44 -7.84 2.57 7.39
N ILE A 45 -7.33 2.92 6.20
CA ILE A 45 -7.89 2.41 4.93
C ILE A 45 -7.78 0.88 4.88
N ALA A 46 -6.64 0.31 5.29
CA ALA A 46 -6.42 -1.13 5.33
C ALA A 46 -7.29 -1.86 6.37
N GLY A 47 -7.87 -1.14 7.35
CA GLY A 47 -8.62 -1.73 8.47
C GLY A 47 -7.76 -2.31 9.58
N LEU A 48 -6.48 -1.94 9.61
CA LEU A 48 -5.55 -2.31 10.69
C LEU A 48 -5.68 -1.38 11.91
N LEU A 49 -6.36 -0.25 11.74
CA LEU A 49 -6.81 0.65 12.78
C LEU A 49 -8.27 1.00 12.54
N ASN A 50 -9.03 1.27 13.60
CA ASN A 50 -10.43 1.67 13.53
C ASN A 50 -10.55 3.18 13.68
N ILE A 51 -11.42 3.82 12.91
CA ILE A 51 -11.77 5.23 13.07
C ILE A 51 -12.50 5.47 14.40
N SER A 52 -12.45 6.72 14.89
CA SER A 52 -13.22 7.15 16.07
C SER A 52 -14.60 7.65 15.70
N SER A 53 -14.74 8.26 14.52
CA SER A 53 -16.02 8.73 13.96
C SER A 53 -15.92 8.95 12.45
N GLY A 54 -17.08 9.02 11.77
CA GLY A 54 -17.14 9.20 10.32
C GLY A 54 -17.25 7.89 9.56
N SER A 55 -16.67 7.80 8.36
CA SER A 55 -16.74 6.59 7.54
C SER A 55 -15.54 6.46 6.59
N ILE A 56 -15.23 5.20 6.25
CA ILE A 56 -14.36 4.82 5.13
C ILE A 56 -15.16 3.95 4.19
N GLU A 57 -15.29 4.39 2.95
CA GLU A 57 -15.99 3.69 1.88
C GLU A 57 -14.98 3.22 0.83
N LEU A 58 -15.02 1.93 0.52
CA LEU A 58 -14.20 1.29 -0.50
C LEU A 58 -15.13 0.62 -1.53
N HIS A 59 -15.02 0.98 -2.79
CA HIS A 59 -15.82 0.42 -3.89
C HIS A 59 -17.34 0.52 -3.70
N GLY A 60 -17.83 1.62 -3.12
CA GLY A 60 -19.24 1.80 -2.84
C GLY A 60 -19.77 1.03 -1.61
N ARG A 61 -18.86 0.44 -0.80
CA ARG A 61 -19.19 -0.25 0.45
C ARG A 61 -18.54 0.47 1.63
N ILE A 62 -19.32 0.80 2.64
CA ILE A 62 -18.80 1.31 3.92
C ILE A 62 -18.05 0.17 4.59
N CYS A 63 -16.74 0.40 4.83
CA CYS A 63 -15.83 -0.57 5.43
C CYS A 63 -15.44 -0.25 6.87
N ASP A 64 -15.66 1.00 7.30
CA ASP A 64 -15.47 1.44 8.68
C ASP A 64 -16.47 2.56 8.97
N GLY A 65 -17.06 2.58 10.18
CA GLY A 65 -18.11 3.52 10.59
C GLY A 65 -19.24 2.78 11.30
N GLU A 66 -20.44 2.71 10.69
CA GLU A 66 -21.58 1.94 11.22
C GLU A 66 -21.31 0.42 11.24
N THR A 67 -20.46 -0.05 10.32
CA THR A 67 -20.03 -1.46 10.23
C THR A 67 -18.52 -1.50 10.13
N PHE A 68 -17.90 -2.61 10.55
CA PHE A 68 -16.46 -2.83 10.39
C PHE A 68 -16.22 -4.05 9.50
N VAL A 69 -15.56 -3.82 8.36
CA VAL A 69 -15.10 -4.88 7.46
C VAL A 69 -13.67 -5.25 7.83
N GLN A 70 -13.42 -6.53 8.06
CA GLN A 70 -12.10 -7.04 8.41
C GLN A 70 -11.07 -6.74 7.29
N PRO A 71 -9.79 -6.54 7.61
CA PRO A 71 -8.75 -6.20 6.64
C PRO A 71 -8.69 -7.16 5.44
N GLU A 72 -8.80 -8.47 5.67
CA GLU A 72 -8.78 -9.52 4.65
C GLU A 72 -9.92 -9.40 3.63
N ASP A 73 -11.06 -8.82 4.03
CA ASP A 73 -12.26 -8.66 3.20
C ASP A 73 -12.34 -7.29 2.49
N ARG A 74 -11.41 -6.38 2.77
CA ARG A 74 -11.35 -5.06 2.14
C ARG A 74 -10.79 -5.09 0.71
N HIS A 75 -10.17 -6.18 0.29
CA HIS A 75 -9.47 -6.30 -0.98
C HIS A 75 -8.39 -5.22 -1.20
N VAL A 76 -7.74 -4.81 -0.14
CA VAL A 76 -6.65 -3.84 -0.13
C VAL A 76 -5.31 -4.58 -0.16
N GLY A 77 -4.41 -4.15 -1.03
CA GLY A 77 -3.01 -4.56 -1.01
C GLY A 77 -2.18 -3.46 -0.34
N MET A 78 -1.38 -3.80 0.64
CA MET A 78 -0.50 -2.83 1.31
C MET A 78 0.96 -3.24 1.22
N LEU A 79 1.78 -2.35 0.68
CA LEU A 79 3.23 -2.44 0.70
C LEU A 79 3.75 -1.58 1.86
N PHE A 80 4.31 -2.22 2.88
CA PHE A 80 4.90 -1.56 4.04
C PHE A 80 6.31 -1.04 3.76
N GLN A 81 6.72 0.00 4.45
CA GLN A 81 8.01 0.69 4.30
C GLN A 81 9.23 -0.26 4.29
N HIS A 82 9.24 -1.32 5.08
CA HIS A 82 10.31 -2.31 5.15
C HIS A 82 9.92 -3.65 4.49
N GLY A 83 8.95 -3.65 3.57
CA GLY A 83 8.47 -4.84 2.89
C GLY A 83 7.77 -5.86 3.79
N ALA A 84 8.06 -5.90 5.09
CA ALA A 84 7.48 -6.80 6.10
C ALA A 84 7.44 -8.28 5.66
N LEU A 85 8.51 -8.77 5.03
CA LEU A 85 8.62 -10.17 4.60
C LEU A 85 8.72 -11.11 5.80
N PHE A 86 8.16 -12.30 5.67
CA PHE A 86 8.31 -13.36 6.66
C PHE A 86 9.74 -13.93 6.57
N PRO A 87 10.62 -13.72 7.58
CA PRO A 87 12.05 -14.02 7.46
C PRO A 87 12.37 -15.52 7.39
N HIS A 88 11.45 -16.36 7.88
CA HIS A 88 11.59 -17.82 7.91
C HIS A 88 11.04 -18.49 6.65
N LEU A 89 10.33 -17.77 5.79
CA LEU A 89 9.77 -18.27 4.54
C LEU A 89 10.66 -17.93 3.35
N THR A 90 10.65 -18.77 2.32
CA THR A 90 11.29 -18.47 1.03
C THR A 90 10.52 -17.40 0.26
N VAL A 91 11.08 -16.89 -0.84
CA VAL A 91 10.40 -15.95 -1.76
C VAL A 91 9.07 -16.54 -2.21
N THR A 92 9.06 -17.76 -2.75
CA THR A 92 7.82 -18.43 -3.19
C THR A 92 6.81 -18.54 -2.05
N GLN A 93 7.26 -18.92 -0.85
CA GLN A 93 6.38 -19.04 0.32
C GLN A 93 5.84 -17.69 0.81
N ASN A 94 6.63 -16.62 0.73
CA ASN A 94 6.16 -15.26 1.02
C ASN A 94 5.05 -14.84 0.05
N VAL A 95 5.26 -15.04 -1.25
CA VAL A 95 4.31 -14.60 -2.28
C VAL A 95 3.01 -15.41 -2.24
N ILE A 96 3.07 -16.73 -2.07
CA ILE A 96 1.88 -17.59 -2.04
C ILE A 96 1.03 -17.41 -0.78
N PHE A 97 1.58 -16.82 0.28
CA PHE A 97 0.96 -16.77 1.60
C PHE A 97 -0.47 -16.20 1.56
N GLY A 98 -0.65 -15.05 0.93
CA GLY A 98 -1.96 -14.37 0.85
C GLY A 98 -3.00 -15.15 0.04
N LEU A 99 -2.57 -15.84 -1.03
CA LEU A 99 -3.47 -16.68 -1.84
C LEU A 99 -3.96 -17.91 -1.04
N ARG A 100 -3.06 -18.52 -0.28
CA ARG A 100 -3.40 -19.66 0.58
C ARG A 100 -4.32 -19.26 1.73
N ALA A 101 -4.10 -18.10 2.33
CA ALA A 101 -4.97 -17.55 3.37
C ALA A 101 -6.40 -17.29 2.86
N ARG A 102 -6.55 -16.98 1.58
CA ARG A 102 -7.86 -16.85 0.90
C ARG A 102 -8.46 -18.16 0.41
N GLY A 103 -7.84 -19.31 0.72
CA GLY A 103 -8.37 -20.65 0.41
C GLY A 103 -8.12 -21.14 -1.03
N LEU A 104 -7.26 -20.48 -1.82
CA LEU A 104 -6.92 -20.96 -3.16
C LEU A 104 -6.26 -22.34 -3.07
N HIS A 105 -6.62 -23.22 -4.02
CA HIS A 105 -5.97 -24.53 -4.16
C HIS A 105 -4.47 -24.34 -4.46
N LYS A 106 -3.65 -25.28 -4.01
CA LYS A 106 -2.19 -25.17 -4.06
C LYS A 106 -1.65 -24.97 -5.48
N ASP A 107 -2.18 -25.70 -6.44
CA ASP A 107 -1.67 -25.68 -7.83
C ASP A 107 -2.07 -24.39 -8.54
N ASP A 108 -3.29 -23.89 -8.33
CA ASP A 108 -3.76 -22.61 -8.88
C ASP A 108 -2.97 -21.44 -8.28
N ALA A 109 -2.75 -21.46 -6.97
CA ALA A 109 -1.95 -20.46 -6.28
C ALA A 109 -0.49 -20.48 -6.77
N MET A 110 0.10 -21.65 -7.00
CA MET A 110 1.47 -21.78 -7.48
C MET A 110 1.63 -21.22 -8.90
N SER A 111 0.69 -21.47 -9.80
CA SER A 111 0.71 -20.92 -11.16
C SER A 111 0.73 -19.38 -11.14
N GLN A 112 -0.12 -18.76 -10.32
CA GLN A 112 -0.15 -17.30 -10.16
C GLN A 112 1.16 -16.76 -9.56
N VAL A 113 1.73 -17.47 -8.59
CA VAL A 113 3.02 -17.09 -7.99
C VAL A 113 4.14 -17.12 -9.02
N LEU A 114 4.28 -18.20 -9.79
CA LEU A 114 5.34 -18.30 -10.81
C LEU A 114 5.25 -17.18 -11.84
N SER A 115 4.07 -16.90 -12.36
CA SER A 115 3.83 -15.77 -13.26
C SER A 115 4.21 -14.41 -12.62
N MET A 116 3.89 -14.22 -11.34
CA MET A 116 4.24 -12.98 -10.63
C MET A 116 5.75 -12.84 -10.38
N LEU A 117 6.44 -13.95 -10.06
CA LEU A 117 7.90 -13.95 -9.91
C LEU A 117 8.61 -13.62 -11.23
N GLU A 118 8.11 -14.13 -12.34
CA GLU A 118 8.62 -13.82 -13.67
C GLU A 118 8.38 -12.34 -14.03
N ARG A 119 7.16 -11.84 -13.84
CA ARG A 119 6.80 -10.45 -14.11
C ARG A 119 7.68 -9.44 -13.36
N LEU A 120 8.12 -9.78 -12.15
CA LEU A 120 8.93 -8.90 -11.30
C LEU A 120 10.44 -9.22 -11.35
N ASP A 121 10.86 -10.13 -12.26
CA ASP A 121 12.26 -10.54 -12.45
C ASP A 121 12.92 -11.04 -11.17
N ILE A 122 12.22 -11.92 -10.43
CA ILE A 122 12.70 -12.53 -9.18
C ILE A 122 12.60 -14.05 -9.17
N SER A 123 12.33 -14.69 -10.31
CA SER A 123 12.21 -16.15 -10.42
C SER A 123 13.46 -16.89 -9.97
N SER A 124 14.66 -16.34 -10.25
CA SER A 124 15.94 -16.91 -9.83
C SER A 124 16.17 -16.97 -8.31
N PHE A 125 15.35 -16.19 -7.56
CA PHE A 125 15.40 -16.12 -6.10
C PHE A 125 14.31 -16.93 -5.40
N ALA A 126 13.49 -17.67 -6.13
CA ALA A 126 12.28 -18.37 -5.64
C ALA A 126 12.50 -19.17 -4.35
N ASN A 127 13.64 -19.83 -4.21
CA ASN A 127 14.00 -20.66 -3.06
C ASN A 127 14.81 -19.93 -1.98
N LYS A 128 15.21 -18.68 -2.21
CA LYS A 128 15.96 -17.89 -1.23
C LYS A 128 15.05 -17.36 -0.13
N ARG A 129 15.65 -17.05 1.03
CA ARG A 129 15.01 -16.36 2.14
C ARG A 129 15.31 -14.85 2.10
N PRO A 130 14.52 -14.00 2.74
CA PRO A 130 14.72 -12.54 2.72
C PRO A 130 16.13 -12.08 3.06
N HIS A 131 16.79 -12.67 4.04
CA HIS A 131 18.16 -12.30 4.44
C HIS A 131 19.25 -12.60 3.39
N GLU A 132 18.93 -13.39 2.37
CA GLU A 132 19.83 -13.72 1.26
C GLU A 132 19.66 -12.77 0.04
N LEU A 133 18.77 -11.77 0.17
CA LEU A 133 18.38 -10.85 -0.88
C LEU A 133 18.88 -9.43 -0.61
N SER A 134 19.21 -8.69 -1.67
CA SER A 134 19.42 -7.24 -1.57
C SER A 134 18.13 -6.50 -1.20
N GLY A 135 18.22 -5.26 -0.73
CA GLY A 135 17.06 -4.43 -0.40
C GLY A 135 16.07 -4.28 -1.56
N GLY A 136 16.57 -4.04 -2.78
CA GLY A 136 15.73 -3.95 -3.97
C GLY A 136 15.03 -5.28 -4.32
N GLN A 137 15.72 -6.42 -4.14
CA GLN A 137 15.12 -7.74 -4.33
C GLN A 137 14.04 -8.02 -3.28
N GLN A 138 14.28 -7.68 -2.01
CA GLN A 138 13.27 -7.78 -0.95
C GLN A 138 12.04 -6.94 -1.27
N GLN A 139 12.23 -5.73 -1.80
CA GLN A 139 11.14 -4.84 -2.19
C GLN A 139 10.30 -5.44 -3.33
N ARG A 140 10.94 -6.02 -4.35
CA ARG A 140 10.23 -6.74 -5.44
C ARG A 140 9.44 -7.94 -4.91
N VAL A 141 9.97 -8.68 -3.94
CA VAL A 141 9.25 -9.81 -3.30
C VAL A 141 8.04 -9.31 -2.51
N ALA A 142 8.18 -8.21 -1.75
CA ALA A 142 7.07 -7.62 -1.02
C ALA A 142 5.97 -7.10 -1.98
N LEU A 143 6.37 -6.51 -3.10
CA LEU A 143 5.47 -6.08 -4.15
C LEU A 143 4.76 -7.28 -4.82
N ALA A 144 5.48 -8.37 -5.12
CA ALA A 144 4.92 -9.62 -5.63
C ALA A 144 3.84 -10.17 -4.69
N ARG A 145 4.14 -10.24 -3.40
CA ARG A 145 3.20 -10.72 -2.37
C ARG A 145 1.94 -9.85 -2.29
N THR A 146 2.09 -8.55 -2.47
CA THR A 146 0.96 -7.60 -2.45
C THR A 146 0.09 -7.77 -3.69
N LEU A 147 0.70 -7.82 -4.88
CA LEU A 147 0.00 -7.81 -6.16
C LEU A 147 -0.62 -9.16 -6.54
N VAL A 148 -0.02 -10.29 -6.13
CA VAL A 148 -0.51 -11.63 -6.47
C VAL A 148 -1.93 -11.89 -5.97
N THR A 149 -2.35 -11.19 -4.91
CA THR A 149 -3.72 -11.27 -4.37
C THR A 149 -4.74 -10.48 -5.18
N GLN A 150 -4.33 -9.83 -6.27
CA GLN A 150 -5.17 -9.01 -7.15
C GLN A 150 -6.01 -7.98 -6.36
N PRO A 151 -5.36 -7.10 -5.59
CA PRO A 151 -6.07 -6.13 -4.78
C PRO A 151 -6.86 -5.16 -5.66
N LYS A 152 -7.95 -4.62 -5.13
CA LYS A 152 -8.75 -3.56 -5.79
C LYS A 152 -8.27 -2.16 -5.45
N ILE A 153 -7.55 -2.01 -4.34
CA ILE A 153 -6.90 -0.78 -3.87
C ILE A 153 -5.46 -1.10 -3.52
N LEU A 154 -4.54 -0.21 -3.86
CA LEU A 154 -3.13 -0.36 -3.54
C LEU A 154 -2.67 0.76 -2.61
N LEU A 155 -2.04 0.40 -1.50
CA LEU A 155 -1.45 1.30 -0.52
C LEU A 155 0.07 1.10 -0.52
N LEU A 156 0.83 2.17 -0.73
CA LEU A 156 2.29 2.16 -0.81
C LEU A 156 2.85 3.07 0.29
N ASP A 157 3.49 2.49 1.30
CA ASP A 157 4.10 3.22 2.40
C ASP A 157 5.60 3.35 2.19
N GLU A 158 6.07 4.51 1.75
CA GLU A 158 7.46 4.85 1.48
C GLU A 158 8.23 3.76 0.69
N PRO A 159 7.77 3.38 -0.51
CA PRO A 159 8.21 2.18 -1.22
C PRO A 159 9.68 2.16 -1.63
N THR A 160 10.38 3.30 -1.55
CA THR A 160 11.77 3.43 -2.02
C THR A 160 12.76 3.88 -0.95
N THR A 161 12.29 4.23 0.25
CA THR A 161 13.10 4.93 1.28
C THR A 161 14.30 4.12 1.77
N ALA A 162 14.20 2.79 1.82
CA ALA A 162 15.26 1.90 2.32
C ALA A 162 16.26 1.44 1.23
N LEU A 163 16.18 2.01 0.01
CA LEU A 163 16.97 1.56 -1.13
C LEU A 163 18.14 2.51 -1.44
N ASP A 164 19.25 1.95 -1.91
CA ASP A 164 20.30 2.73 -2.53
C ASP A 164 19.82 3.40 -3.84
N ALA A 165 20.61 4.34 -4.37
CA ALA A 165 20.19 5.17 -5.51
C ALA A 165 19.86 4.34 -6.77
N HIS A 166 20.61 3.26 -7.04
CA HIS A 166 20.39 2.42 -8.21
C HIS A 166 19.15 1.52 -8.06
N ALA A 167 19.03 0.84 -6.91
CA ALA A 167 17.85 0.01 -6.60
C ALA A 167 16.58 0.86 -6.54
N ARG A 168 16.69 2.10 -6.06
CA ARG A 168 15.58 3.06 -6.01
C ARG A 168 15.05 3.39 -7.41
N GLU A 169 15.94 3.79 -8.36
CA GLU A 169 15.51 4.15 -9.71
C GLU A 169 14.83 2.95 -10.41
N ALA A 170 15.44 1.76 -10.33
CA ALA A 170 14.85 0.54 -10.87
C ALA A 170 13.49 0.20 -10.24
N THR A 171 13.31 0.47 -8.93
CA THR A 171 12.02 0.25 -8.23
C THR A 171 10.98 1.28 -8.68
N LEU A 172 11.36 2.54 -8.87
CA LEU A 172 10.46 3.58 -9.37
C LEU A 172 9.95 3.30 -10.79
N GLU A 173 10.84 2.82 -11.68
CA GLU A 173 10.45 2.41 -13.03
C GLU A 173 9.46 1.26 -13.00
N LEU A 174 9.76 0.23 -12.20
CA LEU A 174 8.86 -0.91 -12.02
C LEU A 174 7.50 -0.50 -11.45
N LEU A 175 7.48 0.37 -10.43
CA LEU A 175 6.24 0.89 -9.85
C LEU A 175 5.45 1.71 -10.88
N ALA A 176 6.09 2.58 -11.65
CA ALA A 176 5.44 3.36 -12.69
C ALA A 176 4.76 2.46 -13.74
N GLU A 177 5.44 1.40 -14.18
CA GLU A 177 4.88 0.40 -15.09
C GLU A 177 3.65 -0.30 -14.48
N ILE A 178 3.76 -0.78 -13.24
CA ILE A 178 2.66 -1.46 -12.56
C ILE A 178 1.48 -0.54 -12.37
N LEU A 179 1.71 0.69 -11.90
CA LEU A 179 0.64 1.67 -11.64
C LEU A 179 -0.07 2.12 -12.90
N SER A 180 0.63 2.20 -14.05
CA SER A 180 0.01 2.51 -15.35
C SER A 180 -1.02 1.47 -15.80
N GLN A 181 -0.89 0.23 -15.34
CA GLN A 181 -1.80 -0.88 -15.63
C GLN A 181 -2.82 -1.13 -14.52
N PHE A 182 -2.64 -0.52 -13.35
CA PHE A 182 -3.51 -0.74 -12.21
C PHE A 182 -4.81 0.07 -12.35
N THR A 183 -5.95 -0.60 -12.29
CA THR A 183 -7.26 0.02 -12.55
C THR A 183 -7.95 0.58 -11.30
N GLY A 184 -7.50 0.21 -10.11
CA GLY A 184 -8.03 0.70 -8.84
C GLY A 184 -7.43 2.02 -8.40
N PRO A 185 -7.94 2.61 -7.31
CA PRO A 185 -7.30 3.74 -6.63
C PRO A 185 -6.00 3.31 -5.95
N VAL A 186 -5.02 4.22 -5.94
CA VAL A 186 -3.72 4.02 -5.27
C VAL A 186 -3.48 5.16 -4.29
N VAL A 187 -3.03 4.83 -3.10
CA VAL A 187 -2.53 5.83 -2.14
C VAL A 187 -1.05 5.59 -1.88
N LEU A 188 -0.25 6.58 -2.20
CA LEU A 188 1.20 6.59 -2.04
C LEU A 188 1.59 7.52 -0.89
N VAL A 189 2.28 7.02 0.10
CA VAL A 189 2.99 7.86 1.07
C VAL A 189 4.45 7.96 0.65
N SER A 190 4.93 9.16 0.42
CA SER A 190 6.33 9.46 0.19
C SER A 190 6.70 10.87 0.70
N HIS A 191 7.94 11.03 1.12
CA HIS A 191 8.53 12.32 1.44
C HIS A 191 9.53 12.79 0.36
N ASP A 192 9.79 11.97 -0.66
CA ASP A 192 10.68 12.30 -1.76
C ASP A 192 9.89 12.85 -2.96
N SER A 193 10.26 14.06 -3.39
CA SER A 193 9.61 14.72 -4.52
C SER A 193 9.74 13.97 -5.84
N ARG A 194 10.80 13.17 -6.02
CA ARG A 194 10.99 12.37 -7.25
C ARG A 194 9.97 11.23 -7.33
N ASP A 195 9.69 10.56 -6.21
CA ASP A 195 8.67 9.51 -6.16
C ASP A 195 7.30 10.09 -6.53
N ILE A 196 6.97 11.24 -5.93
CA ILE A 196 5.71 11.94 -6.16
C ILE A 196 5.58 12.37 -7.63
N GLN A 197 6.60 13.04 -8.18
CA GLN A 197 6.59 13.49 -9.58
C GLN A 197 6.47 12.34 -10.58
N LYS A 198 7.08 11.17 -10.29
CA LYS A 198 7.09 10.03 -11.20
C LYS A 198 5.82 9.18 -11.11
N LEU A 199 5.22 9.06 -9.93
CA LEU A 199 4.15 8.10 -9.66
C LEU A 199 2.79 8.74 -9.42
N ALA A 200 2.69 9.94 -8.85
CA ALA A 200 1.44 10.51 -8.40
C ALA A 200 0.71 11.30 -9.51
N THR A 201 -0.62 11.20 -9.52
CA THR A 201 -1.50 12.02 -10.36
C THR A 201 -2.09 13.19 -9.60
N THR A 202 -2.29 13.03 -8.29
CA THR A 202 -2.81 14.04 -7.37
C THR A 202 -2.04 14.02 -6.06
N GLU A 203 -2.17 15.07 -5.25
CA GLU A 203 -1.47 15.20 -3.99
C GLU A 203 -2.42 15.64 -2.87
N ALA A 204 -2.22 15.09 -1.67
CA ALA A 204 -2.80 15.57 -0.43
C ALA A 204 -1.69 15.80 0.58
N ARG A 205 -1.83 16.83 1.40
CA ARG A 205 -0.85 17.16 2.43
C ARG A 205 -1.47 17.05 3.82
N ILE A 206 -0.72 16.47 4.75
CA ILE A 206 -1.10 16.48 6.16
C ILE A 206 -0.47 17.69 6.82
N ASP A 207 -1.32 18.63 7.23
CA ASP A 207 -0.94 19.82 7.98
C ASP A 207 -1.48 19.75 9.42
N VAL A 208 -0.79 20.42 10.35
CA VAL A 208 -1.23 20.49 11.74
C VAL A 208 -1.99 21.80 11.95
N GLN A 209 -3.30 21.70 12.24
CA GLN A 209 -4.19 22.83 12.53
C GLN A 209 -4.69 22.75 13.96
N HIS A 210 -4.33 23.72 14.82
CA HIS A 210 -4.75 23.78 16.23
C HIS A 210 -4.51 22.45 17.00
N GLY A 211 -3.37 21.77 16.74
CA GLY A 211 -3.03 20.50 17.37
C GLY A 211 -3.70 19.27 16.75
N THR A 212 -4.51 19.43 15.70
CA THR A 212 -5.11 18.33 14.94
C THR A 212 -4.38 18.16 13.61
N HIS A 213 -4.05 16.93 13.25
CA HIS A 213 -3.49 16.61 11.94
C HIS A 213 -4.63 16.47 10.93
N VAL A 214 -4.60 17.24 9.86
CA VAL A 214 -5.64 17.27 8.84
C VAL A 214 -5.05 16.83 7.51
N VAL A 215 -5.65 15.83 6.89
CA VAL A 215 -5.34 15.42 5.52
C VAL A 215 -6.56 15.64 4.63
N ALA A 216 -6.37 16.35 3.54
CA ALA A 216 -7.38 16.57 2.52
C ALA A 216 -6.71 16.63 1.14
N ASN A 217 -7.47 16.27 0.10
CA ASN A 217 -7.00 16.43 -1.27
C ASN A 217 -6.70 17.92 -1.53
N LEU A 218 -5.54 18.20 -2.11
CA LEU A 218 -5.24 19.54 -2.58
C LEU A 218 -6.15 19.85 -3.78
N THR A 219 -6.92 20.92 -3.68
CA THR A 219 -7.67 21.44 -4.84
C THR A 219 -6.66 21.89 -5.89
N LYS A 220 -6.78 21.37 -7.11
CA LYS A 220 -5.98 21.82 -8.26
C LYS A 220 -6.35 23.21 -8.65
#